data_88a62d4bbeab2c839f78196c4dfd6259
#
_entry.id   88a62d4bbeab2c839f78196c4dfd6259
#
_cell.length_a   1.000
_cell.length_b   1.000
_cell.length_c   1.000
_cell.angle_alpha   90.00
_cell.angle_beta   90.00
_cell.angle_gamma   90.00
#
_symmetry.space_group_name_H-M   'P 1'
#
loop_
_entity.id
_entity.type
_entity.pdbx_description
1 polymer ?
#
loop_
_entity_poly.entity_id
_entity_poly.type
_entity_poly.pdbx_seq_one_letter_code
_entity_poly.pdbx_strand_id
1 'polypeptide(L)'
;NEWAFKKWVESDEYEGPDMTDFGRRCLVDEAFNELYVKELNDFCQRVLTDDEFAEKYGDLGNVYGKQWRRWTDSEGNEIDQLKDVIEQIKNNPDSRRLIVNAWNPEDVINAGAKGSKSALPPCHVMFQFYVIEGRLSCMLTQRSVDSLLGCPFNVASYALLTHLIAHECGLEVGEFIHSAGDAHIYLNHVEQVKEQLSRELRDLPTLKINPEKKSIFDIEMEDLTIEGYNPHPAIKAPIAV
;
A
#
# COMPACT_ATOMS: atom_id res chain seq x y z
N ASN A 1 18.55 -0.94 -8.27
CA ASN A 1 19.61 0.03 -8.14
C ASN A 1 19.25 1.31 -8.90
N GLU A 2 19.14 2.43 -8.20
CA GLU A 2 18.83 3.77 -8.70
C GLU A 2 19.64 4.13 -9.96
N TRP A 3 20.90 3.70 -10.00
CA TRP A 3 21.81 3.92 -11.10
C TRP A 3 21.40 3.18 -12.40
N ALA A 4 20.87 1.97 -12.31
CA ALA A 4 20.42 1.22 -13.49
C ALA A 4 19.12 1.77 -14.05
N PHE A 5 18.18 2.19 -13.18
CA PHE A 5 16.94 2.83 -13.57
C PHE A 5 17.20 4.20 -14.22
N LYS A 6 18.02 5.03 -13.58
CA LYS A 6 18.41 6.34 -14.13
C LYS A 6 19.10 6.23 -15.48
N LYS A 7 20.03 5.27 -15.65
CA LYS A 7 20.66 5.01 -16.93
C LYS A 7 19.71 4.51 -17.99
N TRP A 8 18.69 3.73 -17.63
CA TRP A 8 17.72 3.24 -18.59
C TRP A 8 16.75 4.35 -19.02
N VAL A 9 16.27 5.17 -18.10
CA VAL A 9 15.40 6.34 -18.39
C VAL A 9 16.14 7.40 -19.19
N GLU A 10 17.46 7.57 -18.96
CA GLU A 10 18.33 8.51 -19.70
C GLU A 10 18.89 7.89 -21.02
N SER A 11 18.58 6.62 -21.32
CA SER A 11 19.05 5.97 -22.55
C SER A 11 18.18 6.35 -23.74
N ASP A 12 18.79 6.44 -24.94
CA ASP A 12 18.07 6.66 -26.22
C ASP A 12 17.06 5.54 -26.55
N GLU A 13 17.05 4.44 -25.77
CA GLU A 13 16.13 3.32 -25.89
C GLU A 13 14.80 3.56 -25.14
N TYR A 14 14.74 4.59 -24.28
CA TYR A 14 13.50 4.91 -23.56
C TYR A 14 12.66 5.91 -24.36
N GLU A 15 11.79 5.39 -25.20
CA GLU A 15 10.72 6.15 -25.86
C GLU A 15 9.37 6.06 -25.12
N GLY A 16 9.42 5.78 -23.80
CA GLY A 16 8.22 5.48 -23.02
C GLY A 16 7.49 6.70 -22.50
N PRO A 17 6.20 6.54 -22.12
CA PRO A 17 5.40 7.60 -21.53
C PRO A 17 5.88 7.96 -20.12
N ASP A 18 5.48 9.15 -19.65
CA ASP A 18 5.73 9.66 -18.31
C ASP A 18 5.48 8.57 -17.22
N MET A 19 6.33 8.52 -16.22
CA MET A 19 6.23 7.56 -15.10
C MET A 19 4.92 7.66 -14.30
N THR A 20 4.19 8.77 -14.41
CA THR A 20 2.82 8.90 -13.89
C THR A 20 1.85 7.92 -14.56
N ASP A 21 2.08 7.57 -15.81
CA ASP A 21 1.31 6.56 -16.53
C ASP A 21 1.65 5.13 -16.13
N PHE A 22 2.85 4.87 -15.60
CA PHE A 22 3.26 3.53 -15.18
C PHE A 22 2.35 3.00 -14.07
N GLY A 23 2.09 3.79 -13.04
CA GLY A 23 1.19 3.41 -11.95
C GLY A 23 -0.22 3.10 -12.45
N ARG A 24 -0.75 3.90 -13.40
CA ARG A 24 -2.07 3.64 -14.00
C ARG A 24 -2.11 2.35 -14.80
N ARG A 25 -1.05 2.01 -15.54
CA ARG A 25 -0.98 0.77 -16.32
C ARG A 25 -0.93 -0.46 -15.44
N CYS A 26 -0.21 -0.38 -14.31
CA CYS A 26 -0.16 -1.45 -13.32
C CYS A 26 -1.53 -1.78 -12.72
N LEU A 27 -2.39 -0.77 -12.51
CA LEU A 27 -3.73 -0.96 -11.93
C LEU A 27 -4.72 -1.70 -12.85
N VAL A 28 -4.41 -1.92 -14.11
CA VAL A 28 -5.28 -2.58 -15.09
C VAL A 28 -4.75 -3.92 -15.61
N ASP A 29 -3.84 -4.56 -14.89
CA ASP A 29 -3.26 -5.86 -15.26
C ASP A 29 -4.00 -7.04 -14.58
N GLU A 30 -4.24 -8.14 -15.31
CA GLU A 30 -5.00 -9.31 -14.84
C GLU A 30 -4.26 -10.08 -13.72
N ALA A 31 -2.92 -10.15 -13.78
CA ALA A 31 -2.12 -10.73 -12.68
C ALA A 31 -2.30 -9.92 -11.40
N PHE A 32 -2.52 -8.63 -11.55
CA PHE A 32 -2.88 -7.75 -10.47
C PHE A 32 -4.22 -8.14 -9.85
N ASN A 33 -5.19 -8.62 -10.65
CA ASN A 33 -6.51 -8.97 -10.13
C ASN A 33 -6.49 -10.20 -9.23
N GLU A 34 -5.88 -11.32 -9.65
CA GLU A 34 -5.84 -12.55 -8.83
C GLU A 34 -4.99 -12.34 -7.56
N LEU A 35 -3.81 -11.69 -7.70
CA LEU A 35 -2.97 -11.34 -6.58
C LEU A 35 -3.59 -10.18 -5.77
N TYR A 36 -4.25 -9.23 -6.42
CA TYR A 36 -4.88 -8.08 -5.78
C TYR A 36 -6.01 -8.48 -4.83
N VAL A 37 -6.92 -9.34 -5.26
CA VAL A 37 -7.98 -9.86 -4.38
C VAL A 37 -7.37 -10.62 -3.20
N LYS A 38 -6.34 -11.42 -3.43
CA LYS A 38 -5.61 -12.13 -2.37
C LYS A 38 -4.86 -11.18 -1.45
N GLU A 39 -4.08 -10.25 -2.00
CA GLU A 39 -3.31 -9.27 -1.20
C GLU A 39 -4.23 -8.25 -0.52
N LEU A 40 -5.34 -7.89 -1.14
CA LEU A 40 -6.37 -7.06 -0.53
C LEU A 40 -7.00 -7.77 0.67
N ASN A 41 -7.34 -9.03 0.51
CA ASN A 41 -7.84 -9.87 1.60
C ASN A 41 -6.77 -10.02 2.69
N ASP A 42 -5.53 -10.32 2.31
CA ASP A 42 -4.40 -10.42 3.24
C ASP A 42 -4.09 -9.06 3.89
N PHE A 43 -4.23 -7.94 3.17
CA PHE A 43 -4.09 -6.59 3.72
C PHE A 43 -5.21 -6.27 4.71
N CYS A 44 -6.47 -6.51 4.35
CA CYS A 44 -7.60 -6.33 5.26
C CYS A 44 -7.43 -7.21 6.50
N GLN A 45 -7.03 -8.46 6.34
CA GLN A 45 -6.75 -9.36 7.45
C GLN A 45 -5.59 -8.86 8.31
N ARG A 46 -4.48 -8.41 7.72
CA ARG A 46 -3.33 -7.85 8.46
C ARG A 46 -3.66 -6.57 9.22
N VAL A 47 -4.50 -5.72 8.64
CA VAL A 47 -4.91 -4.46 9.28
C VAL A 47 -6.00 -4.69 10.32
N LEU A 48 -6.91 -5.63 10.07
CA LEU A 48 -8.11 -5.85 10.89
C LEU A 48 -7.92 -6.93 11.97
N THR A 49 -7.10 -7.98 11.73
CA THR A 49 -6.96 -9.12 12.65
C THR A 49 -5.54 -9.70 12.69
N ASP A 50 -4.59 -8.99 13.34
CA ASP A 50 -3.21 -9.49 13.49
C ASP A 50 -3.14 -10.88 14.17
N ASP A 51 -4.06 -11.20 15.09
CA ASP A 51 -4.07 -12.47 15.82
C ASP A 51 -4.49 -13.63 14.93
N GLU A 52 -5.52 -13.45 14.09
CA GLU A 52 -5.95 -14.48 13.12
C GLU A 52 -4.91 -14.68 12.00
N PHE A 53 -4.20 -13.61 11.62
CA PHE A 53 -3.12 -13.72 10.65
C PHE A 53 -1.93 -14.51 11.24
N ALA A 54 -1.55 -14.24 12.47
CA ALA A 54 -0.49 -14.97 13.17
C ALA A 54 -0.85 -16.43 13.40
N GLU A 55 -2.11 -16.75 13.71
CA GLU A 55 -2.60 -18.12 13.84
C GLU A 55 -2.54 -18.89 12.51
N LYS A 56 -2.89 -18.23 11.40
CA LYS A 56 -2.94 -18.83 10.06
C LYS A 56 -1.57 -19.00 9.39
N TYR A 57 -0.66 -18.06 9.58
CA TYR A 57 0.60 -17.98 8.85
C TYR A 57 1.85 -18.07 9.74
N GLY A 58 1.66 -18.17 11.06
CA GLY A 58 2.73 -18.17 12.04
C GLY A 58 3.15 -16.78 12.48
N ASP A 59 3.96 -16.73 13.54
CA ASP A 59 4.49 -15.46 14.04
C ASP A 59 5.59 -14.92 13.11
N LEU A 60 5.22 -13.94 12.31
CA LEU A 60 6.13 -13.21 11.43
C LEU A 60 6.91 -12.09 12.14
N GLY A 61 6.75 -11.99 13.46
CA GLY A 61 7.32 -10.91 14.25
C GLY A 61 6.58 -9.57 14.06
N ASN A 62 7.28 -8.47 14.34
CA ASN A 62 6.70 -7.15 14.25
C ASN A 62 6.61 -6.68 12.79
N VAL A 63 5.53 -7.04 12.10
CA VAL A 63 5.18 -6.54 10.77
C VAL A 63 4.52 -5.16 10.88
N TYR A 64 4.42 -4.42 9.76
CA TYR A 64 3.88 -3.07 9.76
C TYR A 64 2.42 -2.98 10.26
N GLY A 65 1.57 -3.97 10.05
CA GLY A 65 0.21 -4.03 10.57
C GLY A 65 0.17 -4.01 12.09
N LYS A 66 1.07 -4.73 12.75
CA LYS A 66 1.23 -4.67 14.20
C LYS A 66 1.65 -3.26 14.65
N GLN A 67 2.56 -2.61 13.93
CA GLN A 67 2.96 -1.24 14.26
C GLN A 67 1.78 -0.26 14.13
N TRP A 68 0.88 -0.48 13.18
CA TRP A 68 -0.30 0.37 13.01
C TRP A 68 -1.35 0.18 14.11
N ARG A 69 -1.54 -1.05 14.56
CA ARG A 69 -2.64 -1.45 15.44
C ARG A 69 -2.24 -1.66 16.90
N ARG A 70 -1.01 -2.08 17.15
CA ARG A 70 -0.54 -2.47 18.48
C ARG A 70 0.92 -2.06 18.70
N TRP A 71 1.24 -0.79 18.41
CA TRP A 71 2.54 -0.24 18.76
C TRP A 71 2.73 -0.29 20.29
N THR A 72 3.84 -0.88 20.73
CA THR A 72 4.14 -0.96 22.16
C THR A 72 5.11 0.14 22.54
N ASP A 73 4.74 0.97 23.51
CA ASP A 73 5.61 1.99 24.07
C ASP A 73 6.64 1.40 25.07
N SER A 74 7.51 2.25 25.61
CA SER A 74 8.56 1.84 26.57
C SER A 74 8.00 1.33 27.92
N GLU A 75 6.74 1.60 28.22
CA GLU A 75 6.04 1.17 29.43
C GLU A 75 5.23 -0.12 29.19
N GLY A 76 5.16 -0.59 27.95
CA GLY A 76 4.42 -1.79 27.55
C GLY A 76 2.95 -1.53 27.22
N ASN A 77 2.53 -0.26 27.07
CA ASN A 77 1.17 0.07 26.66
C ASN A 77 1.03 -0.09 25.13
N GLU A 78 -0.11 -0.60 24.70
CA GLU A 78 -0.44 -0.70 23.28
C GLU A 78 -1.10 0.59 22.77
N ILE A 79 -0.67 1.03 21.59
CA ILE A 79 -1.19 2.20 20.87
C ILE A 79 -1.75 1.73 19.54
N ASP A 80 -3.05 1.93 19.30
CA ASP A 80 -3.70 1.68 18.01
C ASP A 80 -3.69 2.97 17.17
N GLN A 81 -2.60 3.20 16.43
CA GLN A 81 -2.40 4.39 15.62
C GLN A 81 -3.49 4.57 14.55
N LEU A 82 -3.98 3.45 13.97
CA LEU A 82 -4.99 3.51 12.92
C LEU A 82 -6.34 3.96 13.48
N LYS A 83 -6.75 3.43 14.62
CA LYS A 83 -7.96 3.86 15.30
C LYS A 83 -7.86 5.33 15.73
N ASP A 84 -6.73 5.73 16.30
CA ASP A 84 -6.50 7.09 16.75
C ASP A 84 -6.55 8.10 15.59
N VAL A 85 -5.98 7.76 14.43
CA VAL A 85 -6.01 8.66 13.27
C VAL A 85 -7.42 8.81 12.71
N ILE A 86 -8.22 7.74 12.69
CA ILE A 86 -9.63 7.79 12.26
C ILE A 86 -10.43 8.71 13.19
N GLU A 87 -10.27 8.55 14.50
CA GLU A 87 -10.93 9.43 15.49
C GLU A 87 -10.47 10.89 15.36
N GLN A 88 -9.20 11.13 15.06
CA GLN A 88 -8.70 12.48 14.80
C GLN A 88 -9.31 13.08 13.52
N ILE A 89 -9.44 12.31 12.44
CA ILE A 89 -10.08 12.77 11.19
C ILE A 89 -11.53 13.19 11.46
N LYS A 90 -12.28 12.41 12.24
CA LYS A 90 -13.67 12.72 12.61
C LYS A 90 -13.80 13.99 13.46
N ASN A 91 -12.90 14.18 14.42
CA ASN A 91 -13.03 15.22 15.45
C ASN A 91 -12.21 16.48 15.15
N ASN A 92 -11.13 16.38 14.38
CA ASN A 92 -10.23 17.48 14.04
C ASN A 92 -9.58 17.24 12.65
N PRO A 93 -10.36 17.34 11.56
CA PRO A 93 -9.88 17.05 10.21
C PRO A 93 -8.74 17.97 9.74
N ASP A 94 -8.61 19.16 10.30
CA ASP A 94 -7.52 20.11 10.00
C ASP A 94 -6.19 19.78 10.72
N SER A 95 -6.14 18.67 11.46
CA SER A 95 -4.94 18.24 12.17
C SER A 95 -3.80 17.93 11.19
N ARG A 96 -2.61 18.43 11.51
CA ARG A 96 -1.36 18.11 10.81
C ARG A 96 -0.63 16.90 11.41
N ARG A 97 -1.33 16.14 12.27
CA ARG A 97 -0.80 14.97 13.00
C ARG A 97 -1.52 13.68 12.63
N LEU A 98 -2.19 13.65 11.47
CA LEU A 98 -2.90 12.48 10.97
C LEU A 98 -1.90 11.49 10.35
N ILE A 99 -1.02 10.95 11.19
CA ILE A 99 0.14 10.13 10.78
C ILE A 99 0.03 8.76 11.43
N VAL A 100 0.32 7.72 10.62
CA VAL A 100 0.55 6.35 11.07
C VAL A 100 1.97 5.94 10.68
N ASN A 101 2.78 5.53 11.65
CA ASN A 101 4.19 5.21 11.48
C ASN A 101 4.42 3.71 11.67
N ALA A 102 5.12 3.08 10.73
CA ALA A 102 5.52 1.67 10.82
C ALA A 102 7.01 1.51 11.14
N TRP A 103 7.81 2.57 11.05
CA TRP A 103 9.24 2.52 11.31
C TRP A 103 9.53 2.64 12.79
N ASN A 104 9.69 1.51 13.46
CA ASN A 104 10.15 1.45 14.83
C ASN A 104 11.67 1.25 14.86
N PRO A 105 12.48 2.26 15.24
CA PRO A 105 13.95 2.15 15.24
C PRO A 105 14.46 0.98 16.10
N GLU A 106 13.82 0.68 17.22
CA GLU A 106 14.21 -0.41 18.11
C GLU A 106 14.08 -1.78 17.42
N ASP A 107 13.02 -1.97 16.63
CA ASP A 107 12.78 -3.22 15.91
C ASP A 107 13.64 -3.33 14.65
N VAL A 108 13.85 -2.23 13.91
CA VAL A 108 14.50 -2.27 12.58
C VAL A 108 16.03 -2.31 12.63
N ILE A 109 16.66 -1.77 13.67
CA ILE A 109 18.14 -1.77 13.79
C ILE A 109 18.67 -3.21 13.79
N ASN A 110 17.95 -4.15 14.37
CA ASN A 110 18.33 -5.54 14.50
C ASN A 110 17.51 -6.47 13.59
N ALA A 111 16.75 -5.95 12.63
CA ALA A 111 15.89 -6.75 11.77
C ALA A 111 16.69 -7.86 11.06
N GLY A 112 16.18 -9.08 11.11
CA GLY A 112 16.83 -10.28 10.56
C GLY A 112 17.96 -10.87 11.41
N ALA A 113 18.39 -10.20 12.48
CA ALA A 113 19.36 -10.80 13.42
C ALA A 113 18.70 -11.84 14.33
N LYS A 114 19.51 -12.76 14.87
CA LYS A 114 19.01 -13.77 15.81
C LYS A 114 18.43 -13.09 17.06
N GLY A 115 17.16 -13.34 17.33
CA GLY A 115 16.44 -12.72 18.46
C GLY A 115 15.81 -11.37 18.15
N SER A 116 15.84 -10.93 16.88
CA SER A 116 15.11 -9.74 16.42
C SER A 116 13.61 -9.95 16.53
N LYS A 117 12.90 -8.88 16.86
CA LYS A 117 11.44 -8.85 16.86
C LYS A 117 10.84 -8.67 15.45
N SER A 118 11.66 -8.33 14.46
CA SER A 118 11.25 -8.14 13.06
C SER A 118 12.17 -8.91 12.12
N ALA A 119 11.59 -9.62 11.15
CA ALA A 119 12.35 -10.33 10.14
C ALA A 119 12.97 -9.37 9.11
N LEU A 120 12.21 -8.36 8.67
CA LEU A 120 12.61 -7.36 7.69
C LEU A 120 12.15 -5.96 8.11
N PRO A 121 12.95 -4.91 7.86
CA PRO A 121 12.51 -3.54 8.04
C PRO A 121 11.35 -3.22 7.10
N PRO A 122 10.28 -2.53 7.56
CA PRO A 122 9.16 -2.18 6.71
C PRO A 122 9.60 -1.28 5.56
N CYS A 123 9.15 -1.58 4.34
CA CYS A 123 9.31 -0.68 3.19
C CYS A 123 8.41 0.54 3.31
N HIS A 124 7.20 0.35 3.82
CA HIS A 124 6.22 1.40 4.10
C HIS A 124 6.57 2.06 5.43
N VAL A 125 7.28 3.18 5.39
CA VAL A 125 7.80 3.85 6.59
C VAL A 125 6.68 4.50 7.39
N MET A 126 5.86 5.29 6.71
CA MET A 126 4.71 5.99 7.30
C MET A 126 3.72 6.40 6.22
N PHE A 127 2.50 6.64 6.63
CA PHE A 127 1.53 7.34 5.81
C PHE A 127 0.85 8.45 6.61
N GLN A 128 0.38 9.48 5.90
CA GLN A 128 -0.24 10.66 6.46
C GLN A 128 -1.51 10.97 5.70
N PHE A 129 -2.56 11.32 6.43
CA PHE A 129 -3.80 11.81 5.85
C PHE A 129 -3.87 13.33 5.87
N TYR A 130 -4.66 13.84 4.95
CA TYR A 130 -4.96 15.26 4.83
C TYR A 130 -6.39 15.45 4.36
N VAL A 131 -7.15 16.29 5.05
CA VAL A 131 -8.53 16.60 4.68
C VAL A 131 -8.60 18.04 4.19
N ILE A 132 -9.16 18.23 2.99
CA ILE A 132 -9.42 19.55 2.42
C ILE A 132 -10.74 19.52 1.67
N GLU A 133 -11.58 20.51 1.91
CA GLU A 133 -12.89 20.65 1.25
C GLU A 133 -13.75 19.37 1.31
N GLY A 134 -13.70 18.65 2.45
CA GLY A 134 -14.46 17.42 2.64
C GLY A 134 -13.87 16.18 1.93
N ARG A 135 -12.64 16.25 1.40
CA ARG A 135 -11.95 15.17 0.69
C ARG A 135 -10.74 14.69 1.48
N LEU A 136 -10.62 13.38 1.63
CA LEU A 136 -9.51 12.71 2.31
C LEU A 136 -8.44 12.31 1.30
N SER A 137 -7.24 12.84 1.47
CA SER A 137 -6.03 12.43 0.72
C SER A 137 -5.09 11.65 1.62
N CYS A 138 -4.32 10.75 1.02
CA CYS A 138 -3.32 9.95 1.70
C CYS A 138 -1.96 10.08 1.02
N MET A 139 -0.89 10.32 1.80
CA MET A 139 0.49 10.28 1.32
C MET A 139 1.23 9.13 1.97
N LEU A 140 1.73 8.19 1.16
CA LEU A 140 2.62 7.12 1.59
C LEU A 140 4.08 7.53 1.40
N THR A 141 4.89 7.38 2.44
CA THR A 141 6.36 7.43 2.36
C THR A 141 6.91 6.01 2.39
N GLN A 142 7.50 5.58 1.28
CA GLN A 142 8.07 4.25 1.11
C GLN A 142 9.57 4.36 0.83
N ARG A 143 10.41 3.72 1.68
CA ARG A 143 11.87 3.81 1.58
C ARG A 143 12.45 3.01 0.41
N SER A 144 11.77 1.95 -0.02
CA SER A 144 12.22 1.03 -1.06
C SER A 144 11.02 0.50 -1.82
N VAL A 145 11.03 0.63 -3.14
CA VAL A 145 9.91 0.33 -4.04
C VAL A 145 10.39 -0.52 -5.21
N ASP A 146 10.00 -1.80 -5.23
CA ASP A 146 10.05 -2.59 -6.46
C ASP A 146 8.96 -2.06 -7.40
N SER A 147 9.37 -1.42 -8.48
CA SER A 147 8.46 -0.69 -9.36
C SER A 147 7.56 -1.61 -10.19
N LEU A 148 7.94 -2.87 -10.44
CA LEU A 148 7.14 -3.80 -11.24
C LEU A 148 6.18 -4.62 -10.38
N LEU A 149 6.69 -5.36 -9.39
CA LEU A 149 5.87 -6.29 -8.61
C LEU A 149 5.30 -5.65 -7.34
N GLY A 150 6.08 -4.82 -6.63
CA GLY A 150 5.66 -4.24 -5.35
C GLY A 150 4.77 -3.01 -5.48
N CYS A 151 5.17 -2.06 -6.32
CA CYS A 151 4.50 -0.76 -6.44
C CYS A 151 2.99 -0.85 -6.74
N PRO A 152 2.52 -1.67 -7.69
CA PRO A 152 1.10 -1.77 -7.99
C PRO A 152 0.27 -2.19 -6.78
N PHE A 153 0.73 -3.18 -6.02
CA PHE A 153 0.05 -3.63 -4.80
C PHE A 153 0.06 -2.56 -3.72
N ASN A 154 1.18 -1.85 -3.57
CA ASN A 154 1.28 -0.78 -2.59
C ASN A 154 0.30 0.35 -2.89
N VAL A 155 0.25 0.80 -4.16
CA VAL A 155 -0.70 1.85 -4.61
C VAL A 155 -2.14 1.41 -4.36
N ALA A 156 -2.51 0.19 -4.77
CA ALA A 156 -3.86 -0.31 -4.60
C ALA A 156 -4.25 -0.45 -3.12
N SER A 157 -3.37 -0.96 -2.28
CA SER A 157 -3.61 -1.14 -0.85
C SER A 157 -3.89 0.20 -0.16
N TYR A 158 -3.09 1.23 -0.44
CA TYR A 158 -3.30 2.54 0.18
C TYR A 158 -4.44 3.34 -0.45
N ALA A 159 -4.72 3.13 -1.74
CA ALA A 159 -5.93 3.66 -2.36
C ALA A 159 -7.17 3.07 -1.67
N LEU A 160 -7.21 1.74 -1.49
CA LEU A 160 -8.30 1.09 -0.75
C LEU A 160 -8.40 1.63 0.68
N LEU A 161 -7.30 1.72 1.42
CA LEU A 161 -7.29 2.25 2.78
C LEU A 161 -7.87 3.67 2.82
N THR A 162 -7.53 4.50 1.83
CA THR A 162 -8.07 5.87 1.71
C THR A 162 -9.57 5.86 1.50
N HIS A 163 -10.08 4.97 0.62
CA HIS A 163 -11.52 4.80 0.39
C HIS A 163 -12.26 4.34 1.65
N LEU A 164 -11.70 3.36 2.36
CA LEU A 164 -12.32 2.80 3.58
C LEU A 164 -12.42 3.85 4.69
N ILE A 165 -11.33 4.60 4.92
CA ILE A 165 -11.32 5.65 5.96
C ILE A 165 -12.22 6.84 5.55
N ALA A 166 -12.21 7.24 4.27
CA ALA A 166 -13.11 8.27 3.79
C ALA A 166 -14.57 7.86 3.99
N HIS A 167 -14.92 6.60 3.68
CA HIS A 167 -16.25 6.05 3.90
C HIS A 167 -16.66 6.09 5.39
N GLU A 168 -15.80 5.63 6.30
CA GLU A 168 -16.07 5.66 7.75
C GLU A 168 -16.22 7.08 8.30
N CYS A 169 -15.44 8.02 7.77
CA CYS A 169 -15.45 9.42 8.21
C CYS A 169 -16.50 10.28 7.49
N GLY A 170 -17.25 9.72 6.53
CA GLY A 170 -18.24 10.46 5.74
C GLY A 170 -17.62 11.54 4.84
N LEU A 171 -16.40 11.29 4.32
CA LEU A 171 -15.66 12.17 3.44
C LEU A 171 -15.65 11.63 2.00
N GLU A 172 -15.43 12.52 1.03
CA GLU A 172 -15.07 12.12 -0.32
C GLU A 172 -13.60 11.68 -0.40
N VAL A 173 -13.28 10.85 -1.39
CA VAL A 173 -11.89 10.45 -1.64
C VAL A 173 -11.17 11.57 -2.38
N GLY A 174 -9.99 11.93 -1.89
CA GLY A 174 -9.08 12.89 -2.49
C GLY A 174 -8.00 12.21 -3.34
N GLU A 175 -6.74 12.55 -3.08
CA GLU A 175 -5.59 12.06 -3.82
C GLU A 175 -4.80 11.02 -3.02
N PHE A 176 -4.21 10.05 -3.72
CA PHE A 176 -3.15 9.22 -3.17
C PHE A 176 -1.81 9.73 -3.70
N ILE A 177 -0.92 10.11 -2.79
CA ILE A 177 0.42 10.60 -3.10
C ILE A 177 1.44 9.54 -2.66
N HIS A 178 2.25 9.06 -3.60
CA HIS A 178 3.29 8.07 -3.32
C HIS A 178 4.67 8.74 -3.37
N SER A 179 5.35 8.79 -2.22
CA SER A 179 6.71 9.28 -2.07
C SER A 179 7.68 8.10 -1.94
N ALA A 180 8.46 7.85 -2.99
CA ALA A 180 9.42 6.76 -3.07
C ALA A 180 10.85 7.26 -2.77
N GLY A 181 11.54 6.61 -1.83
CA GLY A 181 12.95 6.88 -1.53
C GLY A 181 13.87 6.23 -2.56
N ASP A 182 13.88 4.90 -2.61
CA ASP A 182 14.56 4.09 -3.62
C ASP A 182 13.53 3.37 -4.48
N ALA A 183 13.21 3.94 -5.64
CA ALA A 183 12.40 3.29 -6.66
C ALA A 183 13.30 2.57 -7.65
N HIS A 184 13.12 1.26 -7.82
CA HIS A 184 14.00 0.44 -8.63
C HIS A 184 13.24 -0.56 -9.50
N ILE A 185 13.87 -0.97 -10.60
CA ILE A 185 13.48 -2.08 -11.45
C ILE A 185 14.60 -3.10 -11.40
N TYR A 186 14.28 -4.35 -11.06
CA TYR A 186 15.25 -5.43 -11.11
C TYR A 186 15.65 -5.74 -12.55
N LEU A 187 16.94 -6.04 -12.78
CA LEU A 187 17.46 -6.30 -14.13
C LEU A 187 16.75 -7.47 -14.84
N ASN A 188 16.29 -8.46 -14.10
CA ASN A 188 15.51 -9.59 -14.62
C ASN A 188 14.03 -9.26 -14.88
N HIS A 189 13.60 -8.02 -14.65
CA HIS A 189 12.24 -7.52 -14.90
C HIS A 189 12.16 -6.55 -16.11
N VAL A 190 13.28 -6.22 -16.74
CA VAL A 190 13.32 -5.18 -17.80
C VAL A 190 12.38 -5.51 -18.96
N GLU A 191 12.34 -6.76 -19.42
CA GLU A 191 11.46 -7.16 -20.52
C GLU A 191 9.97 -7.09 -20.14
N GLN A 192 9.63 -7.45 -18.90
CA GLN A 192 8.27 -7.32 -18.37
C GLN A 192 7.83 -5.87 -18.27
N VAL A 193 8.73 -4.98 -17.83
CA VAL A 193 8.47 -3.53 -17.80
C VAL A 193 8.22 -2.99 -19.21
N LYS A 194 9.04 -3.38 -20.21
CA LYS A 194 8.82 -2.98 -21.60
C LYS A 194 7.46 -3.47 -22.13
N GLU A 195 7.09 -4.72 -21.83
CA GLU A 195 5.77 -5.26 -22.18
C GLU A 195 4.67 -4.43 -21.51
N GLN A 196 4.78 -4.16 -20.20
CA GLN A 196 3.81 -3.35 -19.46
C GLN A 196 3.63 -1.96 -20.08
N LEU A 197 4.73 -1.28 -20.40
CA LEU A 197 4.72 0.05 -21.00
C LEU A 197 4.17 0.08 -22.44
N SER A 198 4.24 -1.03 -23.16
CA SER A 198 3.69 -1.13 -24.52
C SER A 198 2.16 -1.26 -24.58
N ARG A 199 1.52 -1.55 -23.44
CA ARG A 199 0.08 -1.77 -23.37
C ARG A 199 -0.70 -0.47 -23.39
N GLU A 200 -1.85 -0.46 -24.03
CA GLU A 200 -2.76 0.68 -24.02
C GLU A 200 -3.39 0.87 -22.64
N LEU A 201 -3.62 2.13 -22.26
CA LEU A 201 -4.36 2.46 -21.05
C LEU A 201 -5.83 2.06 -21.22
N ARG A 202 -6.41 1.52 -20.15
CA ARG A 202 -7.84 1.21 -20.05
C ARG A 202 -8.49 2.12 -18.99
N ASP A 203 -9.81 2.16 -19.02
CA ASP A 203 -10.56 2.90 -18.00
C ASP A 203 -10.28 2.35 -16.61
N LEU A 204 -10.18 3.25 -15.63
CA LEU A 204 -9.97 2.86 -14.24
C LEU A 204 -11.27 2.28 -13.65
N PRO A 205 -11.17 1.23 -12.84
CA PRO A 205 -12.32 0.67 -12.14
C PRO A 205 -12.79 1.62 -11.02
N THR A 206 -14.01 1.39 -10.57
CA THR A 206 -14.62 2.10 -9.44
C THR A 206 -14.86 1.14 -8.29
N LEU A 207 -14.37 1.49 -7.10
CA LEU A 207 -14.68 0.75 -5.87
C LEU A 207 -16.04 1.19 -5.33
N LYS A 208 -16.88 0.20 -4.97
CA LYS A 208 -18.09 0.37 -4.19
C LYS A 208 -17.95 -0.32 -2.85
N ILE A 209 -18.34 0.37 -1.80
CA ILE A 209 -18.34 -0.13 -0.43
C ILE A 209 -19.80 -0.25 0.02
N ASN A 210 -20.14 -1.34 0.70
CA ASN A 210 -21.48 -1.54 1.27
C ASN A 210 -21.83 -0.38 2.21
N PRO A 211 -22.87 0.44 1.92
CA PRO A 211 -23.20 1.62 2.71
C PRO A 211 -23.74 1.29 4.12
N GLU A 212 -24.14 0.05 4.37
CA GLU A 212 -24.61 -0.40 5.69
C GLU A 212 -23.45 -0.61 6.68
N LYS A 213 -22.26 -0.88 6.19
CA LYS A 213 -21.03 -1.00 7.00
C LYS A 213 -20.45 0.38 7.27
N LYS A 214 -20.30 0.74 8.52
CA LYS A 214 -19.83 2.08 8.94
C LYS A 214 -18.39 2.10 9.41
N SER A 215 -17.92 1.03 10.02
CA SER A 215 -16.53 0.92 10.49
C SER A 215 -15.69 0.08 9.53
N ILE A 216 -14.49 0.52 9.26
CA ILE A 216 -13.52 -0.27 8.46
C ILE A 216 -13.18 -1.61 9.13
N PHE A 217 -13.37 -1.71 10.44
CA PHE A 217 -13.13 -2.94 11.21
C PHE A 217 -14.24 -3.99 11.07
N ASP A 218 -15.38 -3.61 10.48
CA ASP A 218 -16.55 -4.48 10.24
C ASP A 218 -16.73 -4.81 8.74
N ILE A 219 -15.90 -4.23 7.86
CA ILE A 219 -15.97 -4.46 6.41
C ILE A 219 -15.27 -5.77 6.08
N GLU A 220 -15.97 -6.62 5.34
CA GLU A 220 -15.50 -7.89 4.79
C GLU A 220 -15.34 -7.79 3.27
N MET A 221 -14.72 -8.79 2.63
CA MET A 221 -14.51 -8.78 1.17
C MET A 221 -15.81 -8.69 0.37
N GLU A 222 -16.86 -9.31 0.88
CA GLU A 222 -18.21 -9.33 0.30
C GLU A 222 -18.87 -7.95 0.32
N ASP A 223 -18.40 -7.05 1.17
CA ASP A 223 -18.86 -5.66 1.25
C ASP A 223 -18.19 -4.74 0.21
N LEU A 224 -17.22 -5.25 -0.55
CA LEU A 224 -16.46 -4.53 -1.56
C LEU A 224 -16.82 -5.04 -2.96
N THR A 225 -17.09 -4.12 -3.88
CA THR A 225 -17.32 -4.45 -5.29
C THR A 225 -16.48 -3.53 -6.17
N ILE A 226 -15.74 -4.11 -7.12
CA ILE A 226 -14.99 -3.36 -8.12
C ILE A 226 -15.75 -3.40 -9.44
N GLU A 227 -16.24 -2.24 -9.89
CA GLU A 227 -17.00 -2.08 -11.13
C GLU A 227 -16.10 -1.62 -12.28
N GLY A 228 -16.33 -2.15 -13.47
CA GLY A 228 -15.62 -1.72 -14.69
C GLY A 228 -14.17 -2.21 -14.77
N TYR A 229 -13.76 -3.17 -13.93
CA TYR A 229 -12.41 -3.71 -13.97
C TYR A 229 -12.22 -4.57 -15.23
N ASN A 230 -11.35 -4.12 -16.15
CA ASN A 230 -11.04 -4.78 -17.41
C ASN A 230 -9.53 -4.79 -17.63
N PRO A 231 -8.78 -5.68 -16.95
CA PRO A 231 -7.33 -5.73 -17.03
C PRO A 231 -6.80 -6.32 -18.32
N HIS A 232 -5.51 -6.08 -18.61
CA HIS A 232 -4.74 -6.83 -19.58
C HIS A 232 -4.35 -8.21 -19.03
N PRO A 233 -3.97 -9.18 -19.90
CA PRO A 233 -3.44 -10.46 -19.45
C PRO A 233 -2.22 -10.30 -18.53
N ALA A 234 -2.06 -11.25 -17.60
CA ALA A 234 -0.98 -11.26 -16.63
C ALA A 234 0.42 -11.26 -17.27
N ILE A 235 1.33 -10.45 -16.74
CA ILE A 235 2.76 -10.50 -17.05
C ILE A 235 3.47 -11.29 -15.95
N LYS A 236 4.00 -12.46 -16.29
CA LYS A 236 4.75 -13.29 -15.33
C LYS A 236 6.16 -12.76 -15.14
N ALA A 237 6.55 -12.50 -13.89
CA ALA A 237 7.90 -12.11 -13.53
C ALA A 237 8.42 -12.99 -12.37
N PRO A 238 9.71 -13.33 -12.32
CA PRO A 238 10.30 -14.02 -11.18
C PRO A 238 10.39 -13.07 -9.99
N ILE A 239 10.20 -13.58 -8.78
CA ILE A 239 10.49 -12.81 -7.57
C ILE A 239 12.01 -12.56 -7.54
N ALA A 240 12.40 -11.30 -7.44
CA ALA A 240 13.78 -10.87 -7.27
C ALA A 240 14.04 -10.51 -5.79
N VAL A 241 15.23 -10.88 -5.29
CA VAL A 241 15.67 -10.64 -3.90
C VAL A 241 17.04 -9.99 -3.92
#